data_37dbccfa84781333f295a8f40cc040e0
#
_entry.id   37dbccfa84781333f295a8f40cc040e0
#
_cell.length_a   1.000
_cell.length_b   1.000
_cell.length_c   1.000
_cell.angle_alpha   90.00
_cell.angle_beta   90.00
_cell.angle_gamma   90.00
#
_symmetry.space_group_name_H-M   'P 1'
#
loop_
_entity.id
_entity.type
_entity.pdbx_description
1 polymer ?
#
loop_
_entity_poly.entity_id
_entity_poly.type
_entity_poly.pdbx_seq_one_letter_code
_entity_poly.pdbx_strand_id
1 'polypeptide(L)'
;MNAVLGHRLRDGDFPKPTTTRQTGTLIVGAGISGLSAGWWLARQGHTDFTILEMDGAPGGNSRSGQSPVVAYPWGAHYLPLPGPEAVHVRTLLAELGVLQGDPAALLPTYDERYLCATPQERVYRHGLWEEGLLPHRGLDAAERAEQKRFHARMEELKRARGRDGRRAFAIPMALSSRDADWRALDKLSFRQWLLDNGFTAPTLHWLANYACRDDY
;
A
#
# COMPACT_ATOMS: atom_id res chain seq x y z
N MET A 1 -2.57 12.53 10.86
CA MET A 1 -1.47 13.41 10.41
C MET A 1 -1.67 14.80 10.99
N ASN A 2 -0.60 15.45 11.42
CA ASN A 2 -0.64 16.82 11.90
C ASN A 2 -0.13 17.76 10.79
N ALA A 3 -1.04 18.31 9.99
CA ALA A 3 -0.70 19.20 8.88
C ALA A 3 0.07 20.44 9.32
N VAL A 4 -0.19 20.95 10.54
CA VAL A 4 0.52 22.11 11.09
C VAL A 4 2.01 21.81 11.26
N LEU A 5 2.37 20.64 11.78
CA LEU A 5 3.77 20.24 11.92
C LEU A 5 4.46 20.06 10.55
N GLY A 6 3.76 19.45 9.59
CA GLY A 6 4.29 19.32 8.23
C GLY A 6 4.55 20.67 7.56
N HIS A 7 3.70 21.64 7.78
CA HIS A 7 3.87 23.01 7.25
C HIS A 7 5.07 23.73 7.86
N ARG A 8 5.43 23.47 9.12
CA ARG A 8 6.62 24.07 9.74
C ARG A 8 7.92 23.76 9.00
N LEU A 9 8.04 22.55 8.41
CA LEU A 9 9.19 22.22 7.56
C LEU A 9 9.26 23.10 6.31
N ARG A 10 8.14 23.32 5.67
CA ARG A 10 8.03 24.19 4.47
C ARG A 10 8.30 25.65 4.82
N ASP A 11 7.76 26.10 5.94
CA ASP A 11 7.77 27.51 6.32
C ASP A 11 9.05 27.88 7.12
N GLY A 12 9.88 26.89 7.46
CA GLY A 12 11.15 27.09 8.20
C GLY A 12 10.95 27.58 9.64
N ASP A 13 9.78 27.35 10.21
CA ASP A 13 9.41 27.81 11.57
C ASP A 13 9.97 26.90 12.65
N PHE A 14 11.30 27.01 12.88
CA PHE A 14 11.99 26.29 13.94
C PHE A 14 12.81 27.25 14.81
N PRO A 15 12.86 27.02 16.14
CA PRO A 15 13.74 27.77 17.01
C PRO A 15 15.21 27.51 16.65
N LYS A 16 16.08 28.47 16.99
CA LYS A 16 17.52 28.28 16.83
C LYS A 16 17.98 27.06 17.66
N PRO A 17 18.82 26.17 17.09
CA PRO A 17 19.33 25.02 17.83
C PRO A 17 20.18 25.49 19.03
N THR A 18 19.98 24.84 20.17
CA THR A 18 20.69 25.11 21.43
C THR A 18 21.70 24.03 21.78
N THR A 19 21.64 22.88 21.11
CA THR A 19 22.52 21.73 21.34
C THR A 19 22.94 21.09 20.04
N THR A 20 24.10 20.45 20.04
CA THR A 20 24.60 19.62 18.95
C THR A 20 24.84 18.22 19.49
N ARG A 21 24.38 17.20 18.75
CA ARG A 21 24.68 15.78 19.02
C ARG A 21 25.29 15.16 17.78
N GLN A 22 26.18 14.19 18.00
CA GLN A 22 26.78 13.39 16.94
C GLN A 22 26.19 12.00 16.96
N THR A 23 25.99 11.42 15.79
CA THR A 23 25.51 10.04 15.57
C THR A 23 26.12 9.55 14.26
N GLY A 24 26.42 8.25 14.15
CA GLY A 24 26.96 7.68 12.93
C GLY A 24 25.99 7.78 11.77
N THR A 25 24.70 7.51 12.03
CA THR A 25 23.62 7.64 11.03
C THR A 25 22.45 8.39 11.62
N LEU A 26 21.97 9.42 10.92
CA LEU A 26 20.75 10.15 11.27
C LEU A 26 19.63 9.79 10.30
N ILE A 27 18.52 9.28 10.85
CA ILE A 27 17.27 9.00 10.12
C ILE A 27 16.27 10.10 10.50
N VAL A 28 15.77 10.82 9.51
CA VAL A 28 14.80 11.91 9.71
C VAL A 28 13.40 11.43 9.35
N GLY A 29 12.53 11.37 10.36
CA GLY A 29 11.16 10.87 10.28
C GLY A 29 11.06 9.42 10.74
N ALA A 30 10.14 9.16 11.70
CA ALA A 30 9.81 7.83 12.21
C ALA A 30 8.49 7.30 11.63
N GLY A 31 8.21 7.58 10.37
CA GLY A 31 7.21 6.86 9.59
C GLY A 31 7.72 5.48 9.18
N ILE A 32 6.94 4.74 8.38
CA ILE A 32 7.30 3.36 7.99
C ILE A 32 8.68 3.27 7.35
N SER A 33 9.07 4.22 6.52
CA SER A 33 10.37 4.23 5.86
C SER A 33 11.52 4.38 6.86
N GLY A 34 11.44 5.35 7.78
CA GLY A 34 12.49 5.57 8.78
C GLY A 34 12.58 4.43 9.79
N LEU A 35 11.44 3.90 10.24
CA LEU A 35 11.40 2.75 11.12
C LEU A 35 11.95 1.48 10.44
N SER A 36 11.64 1.26 9.16
CA SER A 36 12.18 0.14 8.39
C SER A 36 13.69 0.26 8.20
N ALA A 37 14.20 1.46 7.95
CA ALA A 37 15.64 1.71 7.86
C ALA A 37 16.34 1.41 9.19
N GLY A 38 15.82 1.91 10.30
CA GLY A 38 16.36 1.62 11.64
C GLY A 38 16.31 0.14 11.99
N TRP A 39 15.19 -0.52 11.73
CA TRP A 39 15.03 -1.97 11.91
C TRP A 39 16.08 -2.75 11.11
N TRP A 40 16.27 -2.38 9.85
CA TRP A 40 17.25 -3.06 8.99
C TRP A 40 18.69 -2.85 9.45
N LEU A 41 19.05 -1.62 9.83
CA LEU A 41 20.36 -1.32 10.39
C LEU A 41 20.64 -2.13 11.65
N ALA A 42 19.67 -2.18 12.58
CA ALA A 42 19.80 -2.97 13.80
C ALA A 42 20.01 -4.46 13.51
N ARG A 43 19.28 -5.02 12.54
CA ARG A 43 19.47 -6.42 12.11
C ARG A 43 20.85 -6.70 11.54
N GLN A 44 21.49 -5.71 10.93
CA GLN A 44 22.86 -5.82 10.41
C GLN A 44 23.91 -5.57 11.51
N GLY A 45 23.51 -5.42 12.77
CA GLY A 45 24.40 -5.13 13.88
C GLY A 45 24.85 -3.67 13.95
N HIS A 46 24.24 -2.79 13.16
CA HIS A 46 24.54 -1.37 13.17
C HIS A 46 23.72 -0.68 14.26
N THR A 47 24.38 -0.23 15.33
CA THR A 47 23.71 0.32 16.51
C THR A 47 23.88 1.82 16.66
N ASP A 48 24.87 2.42 15.97
CA ASP A 48 25.11 3.85 16.02
C ASP A 48 24.22 4.60 15.03
N PHE A 49 22.93 4.69 15.35
CA PHE A 49 21.98 5.51 14.62
C PHE A 49 20.97 6.18 15.57
N THR A 50 20.41 7.29 15.11
CA THR A 50 19.34 8.03 15.78
C THR A 50 18.19 8.27 14.81
N ILE A 51 16.96 8.02 15.24
CA ILE A 51 15.76 8.37 14.48
C ILE A 51 15.14 9.60 15.14
N LEU A 52 14.91 10.65 14.36
CA LEU A 52 14.19 11.84 14.81
C LEU A 52 12.77 11.85 14.24
N GLU A 53 11.81 12.15 15.11
CA GLU A 53 10.40 12.33 14.73
C GLU A 53 9.94 13.72 15.17
N MET A 54 9.20 14.38 14.30
CA MET A 54 8.69 15.72 14.57
C MET A 54 7.35 15.70 15.32
N ASP A 55 6.55 14.64 15.13
CA ASP A 55 5.29 14.45 15.86
C ASP A 55 5.54 13.84 17.25
N GLY A 56 4.53 13.87 18.11
CA GLY A 56 4.60 13.35 19.49
C GLY A 56 4.74 11.81 19.58
N ALA A 57 4.60 11.08 18.49
CA ALA A 57 4.76 9.62 18.44
C ALA A 57 5.21 9.14 17.06
N PRO A 58 6.00 8.05 16.99
CA PRO A 58 6.39 7.44 15.72
C PRO A 58 5.20 6.76 15.02
N GLY A 59 5.38 6.37 13.76
CA GLY A 59 4.44 5.60 12.96
C GLY A 59 3.93 6.30 11.70
N GLY A 60 3.96 7.63 11.64
CA GLY A 60 3.47 8.38 10.47
C GLY A 60 2.04 7.99 10.09
N ASN A 61 1.79 7.62 8.84
CA ASN A 61 0.48 7.16 8.36
C ASN A 61 0.06 5.80 8.93
N SER A 62 1.00 5.00 9.44
CA SER A 62 0.74 3.71 10.06
C SER A 62 0.49 3.81 11.58
N ARG A 63 0.42 5.04 12.11
CA ARG A 63 0.14 5.25 13.53
C ARG A 63 -1.27 4.78 13.88
N SER A 64 -1.37 4.13 15.04
CA SER A 64 -2.64 3.66 15.59
C SER A 64 -3.14 4.60 16.69
N GLY A 65 -4.46 4.65 16.83
CA GLY A 65 -5.14 5.15 18.02
C GLY A 65 -5.57 4.01 18.91
N GLN A 66 -6.11 4.33 20.08
CA GLN A 66 -6.65 3.37 21.02
C GLN A 66 -7.97 3.86 21.58
N SER A 67 -8.93 2.93 21.65
CA SER A 67 -10.17 3.08 22.39
C SER A 67 -10.14 2.20 23.66
N PRO A 68 -11.10 2.32 24.56
CA PRO A 68 -11.24 1.38 25.69
C PRO A 68 -11.43 -0.08 25.27
N VAL A 69 -11.83 -0.33 24.04
CA VAL A 69 -12.16 -1.68 23.52
C VAL A 69 -11.05 -2.25 22.65
N VAL A 70 -10.47 -1.43 21.76
CA VAL A 70 -9.55 -1.93 20.72
C VAL A 70 -8.63 -0.81 20.22
N ALA A 71 -7.41 -1.17 19.82
CA ALA A 71 -6.55 -0.32 19.01
C ALA A 71 -7.08 -0.28 17.56
N TYR A 72 -6.92 0.85 16.90
CA TYR A 72 -7.39 1.06 15.52
C TYR A 72 -6.39 1.90 14.72
N PRO A 73 -6.28 1.69 13.40
CA PRO A 73 -5.42 2.50 12.55
C PRO A 73 -6.05 3.88 12.28
N TRP A 74 -5.20 4.91 12.20
CA TRP A 74 -5.63 6.26 11.78
C TRP A 74 -5.62 6.44 10.26
N GLY A 75 -4.68 5.83 9.59
CA GLY A 75 -4.48 5.96 8.15
C GLY A 75 -4.31 4.59 7.51
N ALA A 76 -3.09 4.19 7.19
CA ALA A 76 -2.79 2.90 6.61
C ALA A 76 -3.32 1.76 7.50
N HIS A 77 -4.24 0.97 7.00
CA HIS A 77 -5.04 0.05 7.79
C HIS A 77 -5.00 -1.40 7.29
N TYR A 78 -4.37 -1.67 6.16
CA TYR A 78 -4.18 -3.02 5.66
C TYR A 78 -2.83 -3.19 4.97
N LEU A 79 -2.41 -4.43 4.87
CA LEU A 79 -1.24 -4.84 4.11
C LEU A 79 -1.67 -6.06 3.28
N PRO A 80 -1.51 -6.05 1.94
CA PRO A 80 -1.71 -7.24 1.14
C PRO A 80 -0.79 -8.36 1.61
N LEU A 81 -1.25 -9.61 1.57
CA LEU A 81 -0.42 -10.76 1.94
C LEU A 81 0.86 -10.79 1.09
N PRO A 82 2.05 -10.65 1.71
CA PRO A 82 3.28 -10.50 0.96
C PRO A 82 3.66 -11.80 0.25
N GLY A 83 3.95 -11.69 -1.04
CA GLY A 83 4.48 -12.79 -1.84
C GLY A 83 5.85 -13.28 -1.36
N PRO A 84 6.33 -14.45 -1.85
CA PRO A 84 7.62 -15.01 -1.44
C PRO A 84 8.79 -14.09 -1.78
N GLU A 85 8.64 -13.21 -2.74
CA GLU A 85 9.66 -12.23 -3.15
C GLU A 85 9.80 -11.06 -2.14
N ALA A 86 8.79 -10.83 -1.30
CA ALA A 86 8.79 -9.77 -0.29
C ALA A 86 9.47 -10.23 1.02
N VAL A 87 10.70 -10.75 0.92
CA VAL A 87 11.44 -11.41 2.01
C VAL A 87 11.52 -10.53 3.26
N HIS A 88 11.87 -9.25 3.10
CA HIS A 88 12.04 -8.34 4.24
C HIS A 88 10.71 -8.08 4.98
N VAL A 89 9.61 -7.94 4.24
CA VAL A 89 8.28 -7.77 4.83
C VAL A 89 7.88 -9.02 5.60
N ARG A 90 8.04 -10.20 5.01
CA ARG A 90 7.75 -11.49 5.68
C ARG A 90 8.60 -11.71 6.93
N THR A 91 9.87 -11.32 6.87
CA THR A 91 10.78 -11.41 8.03
C THR A 91 10.29 -10.49 9.16
N LEU A 92 9.93 -9.26 8.84
CA LEU A 92 9.38 -8.33 9.83
C LEU A 92 8.07 -8.86 10.44
N LEU A 93 7.16 -9.38 9.61
CA LEU A 93 5.90 -9.95 10.09
C LEU A 93 6.10 -11.16 10.99
N ALA A 94 7.12 -11.98 10.73
CA ALA A 94 7.49 -13.10 11.60
C ALA A 94 8.04 -12.62 12.95
N GLU A 95 8.90 -11.60 12.96
CA GLU A 95 9.40 -10.99 14.19
C GLU A 95 8.29 -10.32 15.03
N LEU A 96 7.28 -9.78 14.38
CA LEU A 96 6.10 -9.20 15.03
C LEU A 96 5.07 -10.27 15.47
N GLY A 97 5.29 -11.56 15.17
CA GLY A 97 4.38 -12.65 15.50
C GLY A 97 3.12 -12.71 14.64
N VAL A 98 3.06 -11.93 13.57
CA VAL A 98 1.93 -11.91 12.61
C VAL A 98 2.03 -13.11 11.66
N LEU A 99 3.23 -13.41 11.16
CA LEU A 99 3.53 -14.58 10.36
C LEU A 99 4.09 -15.67 11.27
N GLN A 100 3.55 -16.88 11.18
CA GLN A 100 3.96 -18.04 11.96
C GLN A 100 4.78 -19.02 11.10
N GLY A 101 5.82 -19.58 11.68
CA GLY A 101 6.70 -20.55 11.01
C GLY A 101 7.76 -19.88 10.13
N ASP A 102 8.11 -20.54 9.03
CA ASP A 102 9.18 -20.08 8.13
C ASP A 102 8.69 -18.95 7.18
N PRO A 103 9.28 -17.74 7.26
CA PRO A 103 8.95 -16.66 6.34
C PRO A 103 9.25 -16.98 4.87
N ALA A 104 10.16 -17.93 4.61
CA ALA A 104 10.52 -18.34 3.25
C ALA A 104 9.56 -19.37 2.65
N ALA A 105 8.64 -19.92 3.43
CA ALA A 105 7.66 -20.89 2.94
C ALA A 105 6.85 -20.32 1.77
N LEU A 106 6.52 -21.17 0.79
CA LEU A 106 5.70 -20.75 -0.36
C LEU A 106 4.34 -20.20 0.10
N LEU A 107 3.71 -20.87 1.05
CA LEU A 107 2.44 -20.48 1.66
C LEU A 107 2.64 -20.42 3.19
N PRO A 108 3.10 -19.29 3.73
CA PRO A 108 3.27 -19.14 5.16
C PRO A 108 1.91 -19.05 5.87
N THR A 109 1.88 -19.45 7.13
CA THR A 109 0.72 -19.33 8.00
C THR A 109 0.73 -17.95 8.68
N TYR A 110 -0.43 -17.33 8.79
CA TYR A 110 -0.61 -16.08 9.51
C TYR A 110 -1.51 -16.28 10.73
N ASP A 111 -1.30 -15.51 11.77
CA ASP A 111 -2.19 -15.46 12.92
C ASP A 111 -3.54 -14.85 12.49
N GLU A 112 -4.62 -15.61 12.65
CA GLU A 112 -5.96 -15.24 12.21
C GLU A 112 -6.47 -13.92 12.80
N ARG A 113 -5.94 -13.50 13.96
CA ARG A 113 -6.29 -12.23 14.60
C ARG A 113 -5.89 -11.01 13.78
N TYR A 114 -4.93 -11.17 12.86
CA TYR A 114 -4.44 -10.10 11.97
C TYR A 114 -4.98 -10.22 10.55
N LEU A 115 -5.75 -11.26 10.24
CA LEU A 115 -6.38 -11.40 8.94
C LEU A 115 -7.72 -10.66 8.90
N CYS A 116 -7.96 -9.96 7.78
CA CYS A 116 -9.24 -9.30 7.57
C CYS A 116 -10.35 -10.34 7.31
N ALA A 117 -11.44 -10.23 8.06
CA ALA A 117 -12.62 -11.06 7.84
C ALA A 117 -13.44 -10.56 6.63
N THR A 118 -14.31 -11.43 6.10
CA THR A 118 -15.28 -11.06 5.04
C THR A 118 -16.53 -10.42 5.67
N PRO A 119 -17.14 -9.41 5.01
CA PRO A 119 -16.73 -8.79 3.76
C PRO A 119 -15.55 -7.83 3.98
N GLN A 120 -14.55 -7.92 3.11
CA GLN A 120 -13.35 -7.08 3.19
C GLN A 120 -13.64 -5.64 2.77
N GLU A 121 -14.47 -5.48 1.75
CA GLU A 121 -14.86 -4.22 1.14
C GLU A 121 -16.36 -4.20 0.84
N ARG A 122 -16.96 -3.03 0.90
CA ARG A 122 -18.35 -2.82 0.51
C ARG A 122 -18.59 -1.38 0.09
N VAL A 123 -19.52 -1.20 -0.83
CA VAL A 123 -19.95 0.12 -1.30
C VAL A 123 -21.40 0.39 -0.87
N TYR A 124 -21.66 1.62 -0.41
CA TYR A 124 -23.01 2.09 -0.14
C TYR A 124 -23.50 2.94 -1.31
N ARG A 125 -24.54 2.49 -1.96
CA ARG A 125 -25.12 3.17 -3.13
C ARG A 125 -26.64 3.05 -3.14
N HIS A 126 -27.34 4.14 -3.44
CA HIS A 126 -28.80 4.17 -3.53
C HIS A 126 -29.54 3.58 -2.30
N GLY A 127 -29.02 3.85 -1.09
CA GLY A 127 -29.63 3.38 0.13
C GLY A 127 -29.30 1.91 0.50
N LEU A 128 -28.45 1.22 -0.25
CA LEU A 128 -28.13 -0.19 -0.06
C LEU A 128 -26.62 -0.40 0.02
N TRP A 129 -26.20 -1.37 0.86
CA TRP A 129 -24.85 -1.90 0.89
C TRP A 129 -24.72 -3.06 -0.11
N GLU A 130 -23.60 -3.06 -0.83
CA GLU A 130 -23.18 -4.13 -1.72
C GLU A 130 -21.76 -4.55 -1.37
N GLU A 131 -21.46 -5.86 -1.43
CA GLU A 131 -20.10 -6.37 -1.24
C GLU A 131 -19.22 -6.03 -2.42
N GLY A 132 -17.95 -5.76 -2.14
CA GLY A 132 -16.97 -5.30 -3.11
C GLY A 132 -17.10 -3.82 -3.44
N LEU A 133 -16.17 -3.32 -4.24
CA LEU A 133 -16.11 -1.92 -4.65
C LEU A 133 -16.90 -1.64 -5.94
N LEU A 134 -17.12 -2.66 -6.77
CA LEU A 134 -17.94 -2.52 -7.97
C LEU A 134 -19.41 -2.86 -7.67
N PRO A 135 -20.33 -1.91 -7.81
CA PRO A 135 -21.74 -2.18 -7.62
C PRO A 135 -22.26 -3.12 -8.70
N HIS A 136 -23.19 -4.00 -8.32
CA HIS A 136 -23.82 -4.97 -9.20
C HIS A 136 -25.29 -4.65 -9.48
N ARG A 137 -25.92 -3.87 -8.59
CA ARG A 137 -27.33 -3.51 -8.68
C ARG A 137 -27.54 -2.23 -9.47
N GLY A 138 -28.69 -2.14 -10.13
CA GLY A 138 -29.07 -0.94 -10.88
C GLY A 138 -28.26 -0.69 -12.14
N LEU A 139 -27.47 -1.67 -12.60
CA LEU A 139 -26.72 -1.60 -13.85
C LEU A 139 -27.57 -2.08 -15.02
N ASP A 140 -27.40 -1.45 -16.17
CA ASP A 140 -27.93 -1.98 -17.41
C ASP A 140 -27.10 -3.16 -17.95
N ALA A 141 -27.56 -3.76 -19.05
CA ALA A 141 -26.89 -4.92 -19.65
C ALA A 141 -25.52 -4.57 -20.24
N ALA A 142 -25.39 -3.38 -20.78
CA ALA A 142 -24.13 -2.91 -21.39
C ALA A 142 -23.07 -2.68 -20.31
N GLU A 143 -23.42 -2.02 -19.22
CA GLU A 143 -22.51 -1.76 -18.10
C GLU A 143 -22.05 -3.06 -17.43
N ARG A 144 -22.97 -4.03 -17.23
CA ARG A 144 -22.59 -5.37 -16.73
C ARG A 144 -21.64 -6.11 -17.65
N ALA A 145 -21.87 -6.05 -18.96
CA ALA A 145 -20.99 -6.67 -19.94
C ALA A 145 -19.60 -6.01 -19.95
N GLU A 146 -19.56 -4.68 -19.78
CA GLU A 146 -18.33 -3.93 -19.70
C GLU A 146 -17.54 -4.27 -18.43
N GLN A 147 -18.18 -4.36 -17.27
CA GLN A 147 -17.53 -4.81 -16.03
C GLN A 147 -16.94 -6.22 -16.17
N LYS A 148 -17.71 -7.17 -16.76
CA LYS A 148 -17.20 -8.53 -17.03
C LYS A 148 -15.96 -8.52 -17.92
N ARG A 149 -15.97 -7.72 -18.97
CA ARG A 149 -14.84 -7.55 -19.88
C ARG A 149 -13.64 -6.93 -19.20
N PHE A 150 -13.85 -5.93 -18.32
CA PHE A 150 -12.83 -5.32 -17.51
C PHE A 150 -12.16 -6.34 -16.58
N HIS A 151 -12.94 -7.13 -15.83
CA HIS A 151 -12.39 -8.18 -14.97
C HIS A 151 -11.56 -9.20 -15.75
N ALA A 152 -12.04 -9.65 -16.90
CA ALA A 152 -11.26 -10.55 -17.76
C ALA A 152 -9.92 -9.92 -18.17
N ARG A 153 -9.94 -8.63 -18.53
CA ARG A 153 -8.72 -7.91 -18.91
C ARG A 153 -7.75 -7.76 -17.72
N MET A 154 -8.25 -7.50 -16.52
CA MET A 154 -7.40 -7.45 -15.31
C MET A 154 -6.76 -8.81 -15.02
N GLU A 155 -7.50 -9.92 -15.18
CA GLU A 155 -6.95 -11.26 -15.01
C GLU A 155 -5.88 -11.63 -16.07
N GLU A 156 -6.02 -11.15 -17.30
CA GLU A 156 -4.98 -11.27 -18.31
C GLU A 156 -3.72 -10.50 -17.90
N LEU A 157 -3.87 -9.23 -17.49
CA LEU A 157 -2.77 -8.38 -17.07
C LEU A 157 -2.04 -8.94 -15.84
N LYS A 158 -2.78 -9.49 -14.89
CA LYS A 158 -2.23 -10.15 -13.70
C LYS A 158 -1.27 -11.32 -14.05
N ARG A 159 -1.55 -12.02 -15.15
CA ARG A 159 -0.75 -13.16 -15.63
C ARG A 159 0.29 -12.76 -16.67
N ALA A 160 0.24 -11.53 -17.15
CA ALA A 160 1.09 -11.05 -18.22
C ALA A 160 2.57 -11.10 -17.84
N ARG A 161 3.41 -11.39 -18.84
CA ARG A 161 4.87 -11.38 -18.73
C ARG A 161 5.47 -10.57 -19.87
N GLY A 162 6.60 -9.96 -19.60
CA GLY A 162 7.40 -9.36 -20.65
C GLY A 162 8.28 -10.37 -21.39
N ARG A 163 8.93 -9.91 -22.43
CA ARG A 163 9.90 -10.71 -23.22
C ARG A 163 11.10 -11.15 -22.39
N ASP A 164 11.36 -10.45 -21.28
CA ASP A 164 12.37 -10.81 -20.27
C ASP A 164 11.94 -11.95 -19.33
N GLY A 165 10.75 -12.53 -19.53
CA GLY A 165 10.16 -13.62 -18.74
C GLY A 165 9.61 -13.19 -17.38
N ARG A 166 9.83 -11.94 -16.97
CA ARG A 166 9.33 -11.42 -15.70
C ARG A 166 7.84 -11.12 -15.77
N ARG A 167 7.15 -11.13 -14.63
CA ARG A 167 5.77 -10.63 -14.55
C ARG A 167 5.72 -9.19 -15.06
N ALA A 168 4.67 -8.82 -15.80
CA ALA A 168 4.47 -7.44 -16.21
C ALA A 168 4.32 -6.53 -14.96
N PHE A 169 3.60 -7.02 -13.96
CA PHE A 169 3.37 -6.33 -12.69
C PHE A 169 3.76 -7.25 -11.53
N ALA A 170 4.64 -6.79 -10.66
CA ALA A 170 5.10 -7.50 -9.48
C ALA A 170 5.24 -6.56 -8.28
N ILE A 171 5.12 -7.11 -7.08
CA ILE A 171 5.44 -6.44 -5.84
C ILE A 171 6.57 -7.27 -5.18
N PRO A 172 7.74 -6.68 -4.91
CA PRO A 172 8.12 -5.28 -5.19
C PRO A 172 8.30 -4.98 -6.69
N MET A 173 8.04 -3.74 -7.08
CA MET A 173 8.06 -3.28 -8.48
C MET A 173 9.41 -3.54 -9.18
N ALA A 174 10.51 -3.56 -8.45
CA ALA A 174 11.85 -3.87 -8.99
C ALA A 174 11.92 -5.23 -9.71
N LEU A 175 10.99 -6.15 -9.40
CA LEU A 175 10.89 -7.47 -10.02
C LEU A 175 9.96 -7.49 -11.24
N SER A 176 9.27 -6.39 -11.54
CA SER A 176 8.45 -6.26 -12.74
C SER A 176 9.30 -6.28 -14.00
N SER A 177 8.66 -6.65 -15.11
CA SER A 177 9.28 -6.62 -16.44
C SER A 177 9.76 -5.21 -16.78
N ARG A 178 10.91 -5.15 -17.44
CA ARG A 178 11.48 -3.92 -18.02
C ARG A 178 11.14 -3.75 -19.49
N ASP A 179 10.25 -4.58 -20.02
CA ASP A 179 9.80 -4.50 -21.41
C ASP A 179 9.20 -3.12 -21.69
N ALA A 180 9.62 -2.53 -22.80
CA ALA A 180 9.21 -1.18 -23.20
C ALA A 180 7.69 -1.05 -23.36
N ASP A 181 7.02 -2.13 -23.80
CA ASP A 181 5.57 -2.13 -24.01
C ASP A 181 4.82 -1.99 -22.67
N TRP A 182 5.29 -2.64 -21.60
CA TRP A 182 4.71 -2.49 -20.27
C TRP A 182 5.05 -1.14 -19.66
N ARG A 183 6.27 -0.67 -19.81
CA ARG A 183 6.70 0.64 -19.31
C ARG A 183 6.03 1.82 -20.03
N ALA A 184 5.54 1.61 -21.24
CA ALA A 184 4.79 2.63 -21.96
C ALA A 184 3.48 3.02 -21.26
N LEU A 185 2.93 2.13 -20.41
CA LEU A 185 1.73 2.43 -19.60
C LEU A 185 1.95 3.59 -18.63
N ASP A 186 3.18 3.83 -18.15
CA ASP A 186 3.50 4.97 -17.28
C ASP A 186 3.25 6.34 -17.95
N LYS A 187 3.09 6.38 -19.26
CA LYS A 187 2.78 7.60 -20.01
C LYS A 187 1.30 7.92 -20.10
N LEU A 188 0.45 6.98 -19.64
CA LEU A 188 -1.00 7.10 -19.69
C LEU A 188 -1.56 7.27 -18.29
N SER A 189 -2.57 8.12 -18.13
CA SER A 189 -3.42 8.02 -16.95
C SER A 189 -4.28 6.76 -17.03
N PHE A 190 -4.68 6.20 -15.88
CA PHE A 190 -5.59 5.04 -15.87
C PHE A 190 -6.92 5.36 -16.59
N ARG A 191 -7.40 6.60 -16.46
CA ARG A 191 -8.58 7.06 -17.21
C ARG A 191 -8.37 6.97 -18.72
N GLN A 192 -7.22 7.42 -19.23
CA GLN A 192 -6.93 7.35 -20.68
C GLN A 192 -6.86 5.89 -21.13
N TRP A 193 -6.19 5.05 -20.35
CA TRP A 193 -6.13 3.61 -20.63
C TRP A 193 -7.52 2.97 -20.68
N LEU A 194 -8.43 3.33 -19.77
CA LEU A 194 -9.81 2.83 -19.81
C LEU A 194 -10.49 3.21 -21.13
N LEU A 195 -10.41 4.47 -21.52
CA LEU A 195 -11.01 4.97 -22.76
C LEU A 195 -10.43 4.29 -24.01
N ASP A 196 -9.11 4.16 -24.07
CA ASP A 196 -8.42 3.52 -25.19
C ASP A 196 -8.78 2.03 -25.34
N ASN A 197 -9.17 1.37 -24.24
CA ASN A 197 -9.64 -0.01 -24.23
C ASN A 197 -11.18 -0.14 -24.32
N GLY A 198 -11.90 0.96 -24.59
CA GLY A 198 -13.34 0.97 -24.75
C GLY A 198 -14.11 0.71 -23.45
N PHE A 199 -13.57 1.13 -22.31
CA PHE A 199 -14.23 1.11 -21.02
C PHE A 199 -14.77 2.51 -20.71
N THR A 200 -16.10 2.66 -20.79
CA THR A 200 -16.80 3.95 -20.64
C THR A 200 -17.76 3.97 -19.47
N ALA A 201 -18.04 2.83 -18.85
CA ALA A 201 -18.98 2.68 -17.75
C ALA A 201 -18.59 3.57 -16.56
N PRO A 202 -19.52 4.41 -16.04
CA PRO A 202 -19.22 5.31 -14.93
C PRO A 202 -18.70 4.59 -13.68
N THR A 203 -19.16 3.38 -13.41
CA THR A 203 -18.72 2.57 -12.27
C THR A 203 -17.25 2.15 -12.38
N LEU A 204 -16.76 1.85 -13.57
CA LEU A 204 -15.35 1.52 -13.81
C LEU A 204 -14.46 2.76 -13.66
N HIS A 205 -14.89 3.89 -14.19
CA HIS A 205 -14.16 5.15 -14.00
C HIS A 205 -14.12 5.58 -12.53
N TRP A 206 -15.20 5.35 -11.80
CA TRP A 206 -15.22 5.58 -10.36
C TRP A 206 -14.24 4.66 -9.63
N LEU A 207 -14.25 3.35 -9.93
CA LEU A 207 -13.32 2.38 -9.32
C LEU A 207 -11.86 2.77 -9.57
N ALA A 208 -11.50 3.06 -10.82
CA ALA A 208 -10.14 3.46 -11.16
C ALA A 208 -9.70 4.75 -10.44
N ASN A 209 -10.61 5.74 -10.38
CA ASN A 209 -10.33 6.98 -9.65
C ASN A 209 -10.23 6.75 -8.13
N TYR A 210 -11.04 5.85 -7.58
CA TYR A 210 -10.98 5.46 -6.17
C TYR A 210 -9.63 4.80 -5.87
N ALA A 211 -9.25 3.76 -6.61
CA ALA A 211 -7.98 3.05 -6.43
C ALA A 211 -6.77 4.00 -6.51
N CYS A 212 -6.74 4.90 -7.50
CA CYS A 212 -5.66 5.87 -7.61
C CYS A 212 -5.60 6.87 -6.44
N ARG A 213 -6.71 7.13 -5.74
CA ARG A 213 -6.72 8.04 -4.58
C ARG A 213 -6.45 7.34 -3.26
N ASP A 214 -6.77 6.06 -3.18
CA ASP A 214 -6.59 5.28 -1.95
C ASP A 214 -5.12 4.90 -1.77
N ASP A 215 -4.42 4.63 -2.86
CA ASP A 215 -3.03 4.18 -2.86
C ASP A 215 -1.99 5.32 -3.01
N TYR A 216 -2.44 6.60 -3.20
CA TYR A 216 -1.53 7.75 -3.40
C TYR A 216 -1.83 8.96 -2.52
#